data_d24b1f55a7d399e50f3516d6e7d315fb
#
_entry.id   d24b1f55a7d399e50f3516d6e7d315fb
#
_cell.length_a   1.000
_cell.length_b   1.000
_cell.length_c   1.000
_cell.angle_alpha   90.00
_cell.angle_beta   90.00
_cell.angle_gamma   90.00
#
_symmetry.space_group_name_H-M   'P 1'
#
loop_
_entity.id
_entity.type
_entity.pdbx_description
1 polymer ?
#
loop_
_entity_poly.entity_id
_entity_poly.type
_entity_poly.pdbx_seq_one_letter_code
_entity_poly.pdbx_strand_id
1 'polypeptide(L)'
;MPEKKRTASGHIGGEIMIHNPIFKGFNPDPCICRKGDDYYIAVSTFEWMPGIPVYHSKDMNNWELYIHVLTDDEEVDLKKLPSAKGIWAPCLTYCEQEDLFYVVYGVMNSMNARYFDVDNYVITAKDIRGPWSKPVYLHSAGFDASMFHDDDGRKWVVSLEWETREGYEKPGAICMIEYSPEKQEVIGYPKRIWNGGTDRGCIEAPHLTKRNGYYYIMCAEGGTGYNHCVTMGRSKNVWGPYEGDPMNPIVTSVPGVSYERQDPDHLKPKYYNPDSVLQKSGHASYVETSLGEVYLVHLCARPFAPELRCTLGRETAIQKMKWTEDGWLRMYDDDNLAKEYVEESRLPEYPVPQIPSFDDFDGEELGNWYYAPRIMPQRFADVKARPGYVRIRGQESRTSLNKVSILARKLTSVYARATTKMEFKPETHQHSAGLIMYYDNMNYINLRKYYSQTLGQSALSIIHLENGTKTELLNTRIPVEDVPIYLRLNIEGRKSWFEWSYDGEQFVKIGGPFDTTKFSDEYCKYGEFTGTFVGLTCADRVLHKHYADFDFFEYV
;
A
#
# COMPACT_ATOMS: atom_id res chain seq x y z
N MET A 1 1.53 -34.81 -8.58
CA MET A 1 0.50 -34.96 -7.54
C MET A 1 -0.20 -33.62 -7.47
N PRO A 2 -1.54 -33.54 -7.51
CA PRO A 2 -2.23 -32.26 -7.52
C PRO A 2 -2.11 -31.60 -6.13
N GLU A 3 -1.57 -30.39 -6.11
CA GLU A 3 -1.58 -29.54 -4.91
C GLU A 3 -3.03 -29.20 -4.52
N LYS A 4 -3.37 -29.58 -3.31
CA LYS A 4 -4.65 -29.15 -2.72
C LYS A 4 -4.63 -27.64 -2.57
N LYS A 5 -5.66 -26.98 -3.12
CA LYS A 5 -5.98 -25.57 -2.87
C LYS A 5 -6.00 -25.35 -1.35
N ARG A 6 -5.02 -24.64 -0.82
CA ARG A 6 -5.03 -24.14 0.56
C ARG A 6 -5.91 -22.88 0.57
N THR A 7 -6.99 -22.93 1.32
CA THR A 7 -7.74 -21.75 1.77
C THR A 7 -6.84 -20.89 2.67
N ALA A 8 -7.15 -19.61 2.84
CA ALA A 8 -6.37 -18.68 3.65
C ALA A 8 -6.30 -19.04 5.15
N SER A 9 -7.04 -20.06 5.62
CA SER A 9 -7.00 -20.61 6.96
C SER A 9 -6.12 -21.87 7.00
N GLY A 10 -5.14 -21.91 7.91
CA GLY A 10 -4.28 -23.06 8.19
C GLY A 10 -4.73 -23.75 9.48
N HIS A 11 -4.77 -25.10 9.51
CA HIS A 11 -5.02 -25.85 10.74
C HIS A 11 -3.67 -26.16 11.41
N ILE A 12 -3.46 -25.64 12.61
CA ILE A 12 -2.35 -26.01 13.49
C ILE A 12 -2.94 -26.57 14.77
N GLY A 13 -2.70 -27.84 15.08
CA GLY A 13 -3.20 -28.48 16.30
C GLY A 13 -4.72 -28.62 16.42
N GLY A 14 -5.48 -28.48 15.31
CA GLY A 14 -6.95 -28.57 15.28
C GLY A 14 -7.68 -27.23 15.41
N GLU A 15 -6.98 -26.13 15.62
CA GLU A 15 -7.51 -24.77 15.60
C GLU A 15 -7.38 -24.14 14.22
N ILE A 16 -8.39 -23.36 13.82
CA ILE A 16 -8.36 -22.59 12.58
C ILE A 16 -7.64 -21.27 12.88
N MET A 17 -6.65 -20.92 12.04
CA MET A 17 -5.75 -19.79 12.28
C MET A 17 -5.74 -18.84 11.09
N ILE A 18 -5.78 -17.54 11.36
CA ILE A 18 -5.49 -16.50 10.37
C ILE A 18 -4.01 -16.57 10.02
N HIS A 19 -3.68 -16.60 8.74
CA HIS A 19 -2.30 -16.58 8.26
C HIS A 19 -1.92 -15.19 7.77
N ASN A 20 -0.98 -14.57 8.45
CA ASN A 20 -0.43 -13.25 8.11
C ASN A 20 0.62 -13.31 6.98
N PRO A 21 0.75 -12.26 6.16
CA PRO A 21 -0.08 -11.04 6.14
C PRO A 21 -1.48 -11.33 5.58
N ILE A 22 -2.50 -10.65 6.13
CA ILE A 22 -3.87 -10.73 5.63
C ILE A 22 -4.03 -10.02 4.28
N PHE A 23 -3.28 -8.93 4.05
CA PHE A 23 -3.18 -8.28 2.74
C PHE A 23 -1.74 -8.36 2.24
N LYS A 24 -1.55 -9.15 1.19
CA LYS A 24 -0.26 -9.39 0.55
C LYS A 24 0.03 -8.32 -0.50
N GLY A 25 1.33 -8.03 -0.70
CA GLY A 25 1.77 -6.98 -1.62
C GLY A 25 1.60 -5.59 -1.01
N PHE A 26 1.68 -4.56 -1.83
CA PHE A 26 1.67 -3.17 -1.40
C PHE A 26 0.33 -2.75 -0.74
N ASN A 27 0.24 -2.94 0.57
CA ASN A 27 -0.88 -2.56 1.43
C ASN A 27 -0.35 -2.02 2.77
N PRO A 28 0.35 -0.88 2.78
CA PRO A 28 0.94 -0.32 4.00
C PRO A 28 -0.04 0.52 4.81
N ASP A 29 0.37 0.83 6.05
CA ASP A 29 -0.24 1.84 6.90
C ASP A 29 -1.74 1.57 7.16
N PRO A 30 -2.10 0.38 7.70
CA PRO A 30 -3.50 0.00 7.85
C PRO A 30 -4.19 0.75 9.00
N CYS A 31 -5.41 1.21 8.75
CA CYS A 31 -6.31 1.72 9.76
C CYS A 31 -7.62 0.92 9.76
N ILE A 32 -7.95 0.28 10.91
CA ILE A 32 -9.17 -0.50 11.06
C ILE A 32 -10.27 0.30 11.74
N CYS A 33 -11.51 0.16 11.22
CA CYS A 33 -12.71 0.80 11.72
C CYS A 33 -13.86 -0.21 11.79
N ARG A 34 -14.81 0.00 12.73
CA ARG A 34 -16.02 -0.82 12.88
C ARG A 34 -17.27 0.04 12.83
N LYS A 35 -18.28 -0.46 12.10
CA LYS A 35 -19.65 0.04 12.17
C LYS A 35 -20.62 -1.16 12.35
N GLY A 36 -21.20 -1.31 13.53
CA GLY A 36 -22.05 -2.47 13.83
C GLY A 36 -21.28 -3.79 13.74
N ASP A 37 -21.67 -4.67 12.82
CA ASP A 37 -21.01 -5.96 12.55
C ASP A 37 -20.10 -5.92 11.32
N ASP A 38 -19.85 -4.75 10.76
CA ASP A 38 -18.99 -4.55 9.61
C ASP A 38 -17.64 -3.98 10.07
N TYR A 39 -16.55 -4.57 9.55
CA TYR A 39 -15.17 -4.15 9.81
C TYR A 39 -14.53 -3.69 8.51
N TYR A 40 -13.81 -2.58 8.56
CA TYR A 40 -13.20 -1.95 7.40
C TYR A 40 -11.74 -1.66 7.67
N ILE A 41 -10.86 -1.95 6.73
CA ILE A 41 -9.43 -1.57 6.78
C ILE A 41 -9.11 -0.70 5.58
N ALA A 42 -8.65 0.53 5.82
CA ALA A 42 -8.10 1.42 4.81
C ALA A 42 -6.57 1.33 4.81
N VAL A 43 -5.94 1.46 3.62
CA VAL A 43 -4.48 1.44 3.48
C VAL A 43 -4.00 2.53 2.52
N SER A 44 -2.71 2.90 2.60
CA SER A 44 -2.07 3.88 1.71
C SER A 44 -1.97 3.40 0.27
N THR A 45 -1.91 4.34 -0.68
CA THR A 45 -1.66 4.04 -2.09
C THR A 45 -0.56 4.88 -2.71
N PHE A 46 -0.06 5.88 -2.02
CA PHE A 46 0.97 6.80 -2.51
C PHE A 46 0.59 7.44 -3.84
N GLU A 47 1.39 7.26 -4.88
CA GLU A 47 1.10 7.77 -6.23
C GLU A 47 0.08 6.96 -7.03
N TRP A 48 -0.44 5.86 -6.49
CA TRP A 48 -1.34 4.97 -7.23
C TRP A 48 -2.81 5.36 -7.09
N MET A 49 -3.51 5.40 -8.21
CA MET A 49 -4.95 5.62 -8.31
C MET A 49 -5.67 4.36 -8.84
N PRO A 50 -6.90 4.07 -8.37
CA PRO A 50 -7.67 4.80 -7.37
C PRO A 50 -7.04 4.73 -5.99
N GLY A 51 -7.23 5.80 -5.19
CA GLY A 51 -6.62 5.96 -3.88
C GLY A 51 -7.45 5.41 -2.73
N ILE A 52 -6.78 5.02 -1.66
CA ILE A 52 -7.34 4.51 -0.39
C ILE A 52 -8.31 3.35 -0.64
N PRO A 53 -7.80 2.14 -0.97
CA PRO A 53 -8.61 0.94 -0.96
C PRO A 53 -9.10 0.67 0.46
N VAL A 54 -10.39 0.32 0.57
CA VAL A 54 -11.01 -0.14 1.79
C VAL A 54 -11.37 -1.60 1.62
N TYR A 55 -10.85 -2.42 2.52
CA TYR A 55 -11.20 -3.82 2.62
C TYR A 55 -12.31 -3.99 3.65
N HIS A 56 -13.23 -4.91 3.41
CA HIS A 56 -14.39 -5.20 4.25
C HIS A 56 -14.38 -6.64 4.73
N SER A 57 -14.83 -6.83 5.96
CA SER A 57 -15.06 -8.13 6.58
C SER A 57 -16.23 -8.06 7.57
N LYS A 58 -16.85 -9.22 7.84
CA LYS A 58 -17.78 -9.41 8.96
C LYS A 58 -17.29 -10.42 9.99
N ASP A 59 -16.17 -11.10 9.71
CA ASP A 59 -15.65 -12.17 10.55
C ASP A 59 -14.17 -11.98 10.95
N MET A 60 -13.52 -10.90 10.51
CA MET A 60 -12.09 -10.60 10.72
C MET A 60 -11.11 -11.57 10.03
N ASN A 61 -11.60 -12.66 9.45
CA ASN A 61 -10.80 -13.71 8.82
C ASN A 61 -10.80 -13.57 7.30
N ASN A 62 -11.98 -13.27 6.73
CA ASN A 62 -12.20 -13.14 5.30
C ASN A 62 -12.40 -11.67 4.93
N TRP A 63 -11.57 -11.17 4.02
CA TRP A 63 -11.54 -9.77 3.61
C TRP A 63 -11.69 -9.65 2.10
N GLU A 64 -12.56 -8.74 1.66
CA GLU A 64 -12.71 -8.36 0.25
C GLU A 64 -12.21 -6.94 0.00
N LEU A 65 -11.63 -6.69 -1.17
CA LEU A 65 -11.41 -5.33 -1.65
C LEU A 65 -12.77 -4.73 -2.02
N TYR A 66 -13.30 -3.88 -1.16
CA TYR A 66 -14.69 -3.44 -1.22
C TYR A 66 -14.87 -2.20 -2.09
N ILE A 67 -14.14 -1.13 -1.79
CA ILE A 67 -14.19 0.14 -2.51
C ILE A 67 -12.82 0.82 -2.54
N HIS A 68 -12.75 1.89 -3.32
CA HIS A 68 -11.73 2.94 -3.15
C HIS A 68 -12.41 4.26 -2.78
N VAL A 69 -11.81 4.98 -1.85
CA VAL A 69 -12.37 6.24 -1.34
C VAL A 69 -12.08 7.40 -2.30
N LEU A 70 -10.87 7.46 -2.84
CA LEU A 70 -10.44 8.53 -3.75
C LEU A 70 -10.45 8.01 -5.19
N THR A 71 -11.47 8.41 -5.96
CA THR A 71 -11.71 7.95 -7.33
C THR A 71 -11.75 9.10 -8.35
N ASP A 72 -11.36 10.30 -7.96
CA ASP A 72 -11.26 11.46 -8.83
C ASP A 72 -9.85 12.07 -8.79
N ASP A 73 -9.10 11.92 -9.89
CA ASP A 73 -7.75 12.46 -10.05
C ASP A 73 -7.72 13.97 -10.40
N GLU A 74 -8.86 14.62 -10.46
CA GLU A 74 -8.98 16.07 -10.53
C GLU A 74 -9.14 16.70 -9.13
N GLU A 75 -9.77 15.98 -8.20
CA GLU A 75 -9.87 16.41 -6.80
C GLU A 75 -8.57 16.11 -6.02
N VAL A 76 -7.87 15.04 -6.36
CA VAL A 76 -6.59 14.67 -5.74
C VAL A 76 -5.52 14.56 -6.83
N ASP A 77 -4.92 15.70 -7.21
CA ASP A 77 -3.92 15.76 -8.27
C ASP A 77 -2.56 15.26 -7.80
N LEU A 78 -2.23 14.03 -8.18
CA LEU A 78 -0.93 13.39 -7.90
C LEU A 78 0.11 13.60 -9.02
N LYS A 79 -0.25 14.30 -10.10
CA LYS A 79 0.69 14.57 -11.21
C LYS A 79 1.88 15.38 -10.71
N LYS A 80 3.06 15.10 -11.26
CA LYS A 80 4.36 15.67 -10.91
C LYS A 80 4.92 15.25 -9.55
N LEU A 81 4.16 14.55 -8.72
CA LEU A 81 4.70 14.01 -7.48
C LEU A 81 5.71 12.89 -7.78
N PRO A 82 6.87 12.87 -7.13
CA PRO A 82 7.80 11.76 -7.21
C PRO A 82 7.16 10.44 -6.78
N SER A 83 7.76 9.32 -7.14
CA SER A 83 7.34 8.01 -6.62
C SER A 83 7.44 7.95 -5.10
N ALA A 84 6.56 7.15 -4.49
CA ALA A 84 6.39 7.04 -3.05
C ALA A 84 5.92 8.33 -2.34
N LYS A 85 5.47 9.31 -3.08
CA LYS A 85 4.74 10.48 -2.58
C LYS A 85 3.25 10.33 -2.92
N GLY A 86 2.43 11.27 -2.52
CA GLY A 86 0.98 11.21 -2.73
C GLY A 86 0.22 10.79 -1.48
N ILE A 87 -0.67 9.82 -1.57
CA ILE A 87 -1.67 9.48 -0.53
C ILE A 87 -1.05 8.59 0.55
N TRP A 88 -0.79 9.19 1.71
CA TRP A 88 -0.19 8.54 2.88
C TRP A 88 -1.17 8.34 4.01
N ALA A 89 -1.02 7.23 4.72
CA ALA A 89 -1.58 6.91 6.04
C ALA A 89 -3.04 7.35 6.24
N PRO A 90 -4.01 6.76 5.51
CA PRO A 90 -5.42 7.08 5.71
C PRO A 90 -5.90 6.57 7.06
N CYS A 91 -6.56 7.45 7.82
CA CYS A 91 -7.27 7.09 9.03
C CYS A 91 -8.78 7.06 8.74
N LEU A 92 -9.36 5.87 8.74
CA LEU A 92 -10.81 5.66 8.61
C LEU A 92 -11.41 5.53 10.01
N THR A 93 -12.39 6.38 10.33
CA THR A 93 -13.16 6.31 11.57
C THR A 93 -14.66 6.41 11.29
N TYR A 94 -15.46 5.94 12.25
CA TYR A 94 -16.90 6.08 12.24
C TYR A 94 -17.37 6.80 13.50
N CYS A 95 -18.09 7.90 13.33
CA CYS A 95 -18.70 8.67 14.41
C CYS A 95 -20.14 8.18 14.62
N GLU A 96 -20.37 7.39 15.67
CA GLU A 96 -21.71 6.86 15.99
C GLU A 96 -22.74 7.97 16.26
N GLN A 97 -22.31 9.07 16.90
CA GLN A 97 -23.19 10.20 17.23
C GLN A 97 -23.76 10.91 16.00
N GLU A 98 -23.05 10.87 14.88
CA GLU A 98 -23.41 11.53 13.62
C GLU A 98 -23.85 10.56 12.53
N ASP A 99 -23.70 9.25 12.77
CA ASP A 99 -23.86 8.19 11.75
C ASP A 99 -23.04 8.52 10.47
N LEU A 100 -21.75 8.83 10.67
CA LEU A 100 -20.92 9.38 9.61
C LEU A 100 -19.51 8.77 9.63
N PHE A 101 -19.03 8.33 8.47
CA PHE A 101 -17.65 7.95 8.27
C PHE A 101 -16.78 9.18 8.00
N TYR A 102 -15.58 9.17 8.53
CA TYR A 102 -14.52 10.14 8.31
C TYR A 102 -13.28 9.43 7.78
N VAL A 103 -12.67 9.97 6.73
CA VAL A 103 -11.33 9.58 6.30
C VAL A 103 -10.43 10.80 6.35
N VAL A 104 -9.40 10.73 7.18
CA VAL A 104 -8.30 11.69 7.19
C VAL A 104 -7.14 11.08 6.42
N TYR A 105 -6.47 11.83 5.56
CA TYR A 105 -5.32 11.36 4.78
C TYR A 105 -4.36 12.50 4.48
N GLY A 106 -3.08 12.17 4.34
CA GLY A 106 -2.06 13.11 3.88
C GLY A 106 -1.79 12.98 2.39
N VAL A 107 -1.53 14.11 1.72
CA VAL A 107 -0.91 14.15 0.40
C VAL A 107 0.53 14.61 0.58
N MET A 108 1.47 13.67 0.55
CA MET A 108 2.90 13.96 0.65
C MET A 108 3.39 14.53 -0.67
N ASN A 109 3.85 15.78 -0.67
CA ASN A 109 4.35 16.47 -1.84
C ASN A 109 5.87 16.28 -2.01
N SER A 110 6.63 16.43 -0.93
CA SER A 110 8.08 16.23 -0.95
C SER A 110 8.66 15.88 0.43
N MET A 111 9.88 15.34 0.42
CA MET A 111 10.67 15.04 1.63
C MET A 111 12.06 15.66 1.47
N ASN A 112 12.13 16.98 1.32
CA ASN A 112 13.37 17.69 1.04
C ASN A 112 13.99 18.26 2.32
N ALA A 113 15.30 18.07 2.49
CA ALA A 113 16.03 18.47 3.68
C ALA A 113 15.41 17.88 4.96
N ARG A 114 15.00 18.73 5.91
CA ARG A 114 14.33 18.31 7.15
C ARG A 114 12.81 18.48 7.10
N TYR A 115 12.24 18.81 5.93
CA TYR A 115 10.83 19.07 5.78
C TYR A 115 10.11 17.89 5.14
N PHE A 116 8.94 17.59 5.69
CA PHE A 116 7.94 16.73 5.09
C PHE A 116 6.80 17.64 4.64
N ASP A 117 6.79 18.00 3.36
CA ASP A 117 5.75 18.86 2.78
C ASP A 117 4.51 18.02 2.52
N VAL A 118 3.61 17.99 3.48
CA VAL A 118 2.38 17.20 3.46
C VAL A 118 1.18 18.09 3.71
N ASP A 119 0.12 17.90 2.95
CA ASP A 119 -1.18 18.50 3.19
C ASP A 119 -2.15 17.44 3.69
N ASN A 120 -2.73 17.64 4.87
CA ASN A 120 -3.70 16.72 5.45
C ASN A 120 -5.12 17.20 5.13
N TYR A 121 -5.97 16.24 4.77
CA TYR A 121 -7.36 16.48 4.39
C TYR A 121 -8.30 15.56 5.16
N VAL A 122 -9.56 15.97 5.29
CA VAL A 122 -10.65 15.13 5.76
C VAL A 122 -11.78 15.10 4.73
N ILE A 123 -12.37 13.93 4.55
CA ILE A 123 -13.59 13.69 3.77
C ILE A 123 -14.56 12.86 4.59
N THR A 124 -15.85 12.96 4.29
CA THR A 124 -16.90 12.28 5.05
C THR A 124 -17.93 11.62 4.13
N ALA A 125 -18.57 10.55 4.61
CA ALA A 125 -19.69 9.91 3.94
C ALA A 125 -20.62 9.21 4.93
N LYS A 126 -21.92 9.16 4.61
CA LYS A 126 -22.91 8.38 5.40
C LYS A 126 -22.82 6.89 5.16
N ASP A 127 -22.55 6.51 3.92
CA ASP A 127 -22.29 5.13 3.51
C ASP A 127 -20.81 5.00 3.14
N ILE A 128 -20.18 3.89 3.53
CA ILE A 128 -18.76 3.64 3.21
C ILE A 128 -18.52 3.64 1.69
N ARG A 129 -19.53 3.30 0.89
CA ARG A 129 -19.49 3.34 -0.58
C ARG A 129 -19.60 4.75 -1.15
N GLY A 130 -19.79 5.75 -0.29
CA GLY A 130 -19.99 7.14 -0.70
C GLY A 130 -21.45 7.52 -0.97
N PRO A 131 -21.70 8.66 -1.63
CA PRO A 131 -20.66 9.57 -2.13
C PRO A 131 -19.88 10.20 -0.99
N TRP A 132 -18.57 10.31 -1.16
CA TRP A 132 -17.68 11.01 -0.26
C TRP A 132 -17.74 12.53 -0.51
N SER A 133 -17.57 13.31 0.54
CA SER A 133 -17.51 14.77 0.43
C SER A 133 -16.24 15.23 -0.32
N LYS A 134 -16.22 16.47 -0.76
CA LYS A 134 -14.98 17.10 -1.22
C LYS A 134 -13.96 17.17 -0.09
N PRO A 135 -12.65 17.10 -0.40
CA PRO A 135 -11.59 17.24 0.57
C PRO A 135 -11.63 18.60 1.28
N VAL A 136 -11.61 18.55 2.61
CA VAL A 136 -11.45 19.73 3.46
C VAL A 136 -10.03 19.72 3.99
N TYR A 137 -9.26 20.78 3.72
CA TYR A 137 -7.90 20.95 4.21
C TYR A 137 -7.88 21.11 5.74
N LEU A 138 -6.95 20.42 6.39
CA LEU A 138 -6.75 20.49 7.85
C LEU A 138 -5.50 21.31 8.20
N HIS A 139 -4.32 20.82 7.90
CA HIS A 139 -3.05 21.47 8.18
C HIS A 139 -1.89 20.79 7.43
N SER A 140 -0.72 21.48 7.39
CA SER A 140 0.54 20.96 6.85
C SER A 140 1.65 20.85 7.91
N ALA A 141 1.29 20.72 9.19
CA ALA A 141 2.26 20.74 10.30
C ALA A 141 2.99 19.40 10.49
N GLY A 142 2.50 18.32 9.91
CA GLY A 142 3.05 16.99 10.03
C GLY A 142 2.21 15.97 9.29
N PHE A 143 2.55 14.69 9.38
CA PHE A 143 1.90 13.60 8.64
C PHE A 143 1.25 12.57 9.55
N ASP A 144 0.69 11.50 8.98
CA ASP A 144 -0.05 10.44 9.66
C ASP A 144 -1.19 10.98 10.55
N ALA A 145 -1.96 11.91 9.98
CA ALA A 145 -3.06 12.52 10.73
C ALA A 145 -4.23 11.54 10.91
N SER A 146 -4.76 11.48 12.11
CA SER A 146 -5.95 10.71 12.49
C SER A 146 -7.03 11.58 13.10
N MET A 147 -8.28 11.07 13.11
CA MET A 147 -9.43 11.76 13.73
C MET A 147 -9.91 10.96 14.94
N PHE A 148 -10.08 11.65 16.07
CA PHE A 148 -10.73 11.12 17.26
C PHE A 148 -12.03 11.86 17.54
N HIS A 149 -13.11 11.12 17.77
CA HIS A 149 -14.44 11.62 18.14
C HIS A 149 -14.63 11.45 19.65
N ASP A 150 -14.63 12.56 20.39
CA ASP A 150 -14.83 12.53 21.86
C ASP A 150 -16.31 12.46 22.23
N ASP A 151 -16.60 11.95 23.43
CA ASP A 151 -17.97 11.78 23.95
C ASP A 151 -18.74 13.10 24.08
N ASP A 152 -18.03 14.21 24.22
CA ASP A 152 -18.62 15.57 24.32
C ASP A 152 -18.93 16.22 22.95
N GLY A 153 -18.74 15.45 21.86
CA GLY A 153 -18.99 15.87 20.48
C GLY A 153 -17.84 16.62 19.82
N ARG A 154 -16.75 16.90 20.54
CA ARG A 154 -15.54 17.49 19.95
C ARG A 154 -14.80 16.47 19.09
N LYS A 155 -14.11 16.99 18.08
CA LYS A 155 -13.26 16.21 17.19
C LYS A 155 -11.83 16.69 17.27
N TRP A 156 -10.91 15.74 17.39
CA TRP A 156 -9.50 16.00 17.53
C TRP A 156 -8.73 15.41 16.35
N VAL A 157 -7.99 16.24 15.65
CA VAL A 157 -6.98 15.79 14.67
C VAL A 157 -5.67 15.60 15.43
N VAL A 158 -5.12 14.41 15.32
CA VAL A 158 -3.87 14.02 15.97
C VAL A 158 -2.87 13.64 14.89
N SER A 159 -1.68 14.19 14.92
CA SER A 159 -0.65 13.94 13.89
C SER A 159 0.76 13.99 14.48
N LEU A 160 1.72 13.43 13.75
CA LEU A 160 3.13 13.72 14.03
C LEU A 160 3.45 15.15 13.63
N GLU A 161 4.13 15.89 14.47
CA GLU A 161 4.86 17.11 14.14
C GLU A 161 6.34 16.77 13.97
N TRP A 162 6.87 16.85 12.75
CA TRP A 162 8.28 16.61 12.50
C TRP A 162 9.14 17.77 12.99
N GLU A 163 10.24 17.46 13.71
CA GLU A 163 11.12 18.51 14.25
C GLU A 163 12.03 19.09 13.15
N THR A 164 11.75 20.29 12.73
CA THR A 164 12.53 21.01 11.69
C THR A 164 13.56 21.98 12.26
N ARG A 165 13.49 22.31 13.55
CA ARG A 165 14.37 23.30 14.19
C ARG A 165 15.76 22.71 14.44
N GLU A 166 16.79 23.50 14.24
CA GLU A 166 18.16 23.12 14.57
C GLU A 166 18.36 23.05 16.09
N GLY A 167 19.25 22.14 16.53
CA GLY A 167 19.57 21.92 17.94
C GLY A 167 18.59 21.04 18.71
N TYR A 168 17.53 20.52 18.05
CA TYR A 168 16.63 19.53 18.61
C TYR A 168 17.00 18.15 18.08
N GLU A 169 17.30 17.23 18.99
CA GLU A 169 17.87 15.92 18.64
C GLU A 169 16.80 14.87 18.28
N LYS A 170 15.64 14.93 18.94
CA LYS A 170 14.57 13.95 18.68
C LYS A 170 13.62 14.44 17.58
N PRO A 171 13.41 13.63 16.52
CA PRO A 171 12.42 13.97 15.51
C PRO A 171 11.02 13.77 16.05
N GLY A 172 10.25 14.84 15.99
CA GLY A 172 8.83 14.79 16.16
C GLY A 172 8.32 14.62 17.59
N ALA A 173 7.05 14.91 17.67
CA ALA A 173 6.18 14.66 18.81
C ALA A 173 4.77 14.48 18.26
N ILE A 174 3.91 13.81 18.99
CA ILE A 174 2.50 13.78 18.65
C ILE A 174 1.84 15.09 19.10
N CYS A 175 1.18 15.72 18.14
CA CYS A 175 0.43 16.95 18.30
C CYS A 175 -1.06 16.70 18.11
N MET A 176 -1.86 17.54 18.74
CA MET A 176 -3.32 17.50 18.63
C MET A 176 -3.88 18.91 18.44
N ILE A 177 -4.92 19.01 17.60
CA ILE A 177 -5.66 20.23 17.32
C ILE A 177 -7.15 19.89 17.20
N GLU A 178 -8.04 20.81 17.62
CA GLU A 178 -9.47 20.63 17.46
C GLU A 178 -9.90 20.87 16.01
N TYR A 179 -10.87 20.07 15.53
CA TYR A 179 -11.52 20.24 14.23
C TYR A 179 -13.00 20.60 14.43
N SER A 180 -13.47 21.63 13.74
CA SER A 180 -14.89 22.00 13.70
C SER A 180 -15.54 21.53 12.40
N PRO A 181 -16.43 20.54 12.43
CA PRO A 181 -17.19 20.12 11.24
C PRO A 181 -18.11 21.22 10.70
N GLU A 182 -18.65 22.06 11.57
CA GLU A 182 -19.52 23.18 11.18
C GLU A 182 -18.76 24.21 10.33
N LYS A 183 -17.53 24.56 10.76
CA LYS A 183 -16.69 25.54 10.05
C LYS A 183 -15.84 24.92 8.95
N GLN A 184 -15.70 23.59 8.95
CA GLN A 184 -14.81 22.84 8.09
C GLN A 184 -13.34 23.33 8.19
N GLU A 185 -12.87 23.55 9.42
CA GLU A 185 -11.51 24.03 9.70
C GLU A 185 -11.01 23.53 11.07
N VAL A 186 -9.69 23.52 11.24
CA VAL A 186 -9.06 23.30 12.54
C VAL A 186 -9.12 24.58 13.39
N ILE A 187 -9.24 24.44 14.71
CA ILE A 187 -9.40 25.55 15.65
C ILE A 187 -8.14 25.76 16.47
N GLY A 188 -7.49 26.90 16.27
CA GLY A 188 -6.27 27.27 17.01
C GLY A 188 -5.00 26.72 16.41
N TYR A 189 -4.06 26.27 17.28
CA TYR A 189 -2.76 25.73 16.86
C TYR A 189 -2.53 24.36 17.49
N PRO A 190 -1.79 23.45 16.82
CA PRO A 190 -1.48 22.15 17.37
C PRO A 190 -0.64 22.27 18.65
N LYS A 191 -0.93 21.41 19.63
CA LYS A 191 -0.18 21.30 20.88
C LYS A 191 0.39 19.91 21.01
N ARG A 192 1.65 19.82 21.42
CA ARG A 192 2.32 18.54 21.70
C ARG A 192 1.68 17.88 22.91
N ILE A 193 1.33 16.61 22.77
CA ILE A 193 0.66 15.82 23.82
C ILE A 193 1.50 14.63 24.27
N TRP A 194 2.37 14.07 23.40
CA TRP A 194 3.19 12.91 23.73
C TRP A 194 4.48 12.84 22.89
N ASN A 195 5.55 12.29 23.47
CA ASN A 195 6.86 12.16 22.83
C ASN A 195 7.29 10.70 22.62
N GLY A 196 6.41 9.73 22.92
CA GLY A 196 6.67 8.31 22.72
C GLY A 196 6.85 7.50 23.98
N GLY A 197 6.81 6.19 23.82
CA GLY A 197 6.90 5.19 24.90
C GLY A 197 8.21 4.41 24.91
N THR A 198 9.13 4.64 23.94
CA THR A 198 10.43 3.96 23.85
C THR A 198 11.56 4.93 23.49
N ASP A 199 12.80 4.42 23.48
CA ASP A 199 13.97 5.16 22.99
C ASP A 199 14.18 5.04 21.48
N ARG A 200 13.29 4.36 20.76
CA ARG A 200 13.44 4.09 19.32
C ARG A 200 13.32 5.34 18.46
N GLY A 201 12.66 6.39 18.96
CA GLY A 201 12.47 7.65 18.24
C GLY A 201 11.52 7.53 17.05
N CYS A 202 11.46 8.53 16.18
CA CYS A 202 10.56 8.58 15.02
C CYS A 202 9.12 8.19 15.38
N ILE A 203 8.55 8.87 16.39
CA ILE A 203 7.17 8.63 16.78
C ILE A 203 6.22 9.14 15.70
N GLU A 204 5.29 8.29 15.25
CA GLU A 204 4.37 8.57 14.14
C GLU A 204 3.06 7.76 14.28
N ALA A 205 2.16 7.85 13.29
CA ALA A 205 0.92 7.07 13.22
C ALA A 205 0.05 7.10 14.48
N PRO A 206 -0.30 8.27 15.03
CA PRO A 206 -1.08 8.34 16.25
C PRO A 206 -2.55 7.96 16.04
N HIS A 207 -3.10 7.12 16.90
CA HIS A 207 -4.53 6.86 17.03
C HIS A 207 -4.98 7.05 18.45
N LEU A 208 -5.96 7.95 18.66
CA LEU A 208 -6.61 8.14 19.97
C LEU A 208 -7.87 7.28 20.08
N THR A 209 -8.05 6.69 21.24
CA THR A 209 -9.28 5.98 21.62
C THR A 209 -9.63 6.28 23.06
N LYS A 210 -10.86 5.99 23.50
CA LYS A 210 -11.31 6.19 24.87
C LYS A 210 -11.92 4.92 25.43
N ARG A 211 -11.46 4.51 26.64
CA ARG A 211 -11.95 3.32 27.32
C ARG A 211 -11.87 3.50 28.83
N ASN A 212 -12.93 3.16 29.54
CA ASN A 212 -12.97 3.15 31.01
C ASN A 212 -12.46 4.46 31.67
N GLY A 213 -12.77 5.62 31.07
CA GLY A 213 -12.38 6.94 31.55
C GLY A 213 -10.92 7.32 31.30
N TYR A 214 -10.20 6.53 30.49
CA TYR A 214 -8.87 6.87 29.98
C TYR A 214 -8.90 7.13 28.47
N TYR A 215 -8.11 8.09 28.04
CA TYR A 215 -7.70 8.29 26.67
C TYR A 215 -6.44 7.48 26.43
N TYR A 216 -6.44 6.65 25.39
CA TYR A 216 -5.29 5.86 24.95
C TYR A 216 -4.76 6.42 23.66
N ILE A 217 -3.45 6.59 23.58
CA ILE A 217 -2.76 6.96 22.36
C ILE A 217 -1.90 5.78 21.92
N MET A 218 -2.16 5.28 20.71
CA MET A 218 -1.34 4.27 20.06
C MET A 218 -0.51 4.94 18.99
N CYS A 219 0.79 4.62 18.91
CA CYS A 219 1.71 5.18 17.92
C CYS A 219 2.65 4.12 17.38
N ALA A 220 3.28 4.45 16.25
CA ALA A 220 4.48 3.76 15.80
C ALA A 220 5.74 4.48 16.30
N GLU A 221 6.81 3.75 16.52
CA GLU A 221 8.14 4.27 16.80
C GLU A 221 9.21 3.44 16.07
N GLY A 222 10.43 4.00 15.96
CA GLY A 222 11.57 3.34 15.35
C GLY A 222 11.71 3.61 13.84
N GLY A 223 10.79 4.38 13.25
CA GLY A 223 10.68 4.56 11.81
C GLY A 223 10.22 3.28 11.10
N THR A 224 9.77 3.39 9.86
CA THR A 224 9.13 2.30 9.10
C THR A 224 10.09 1.19 8.62
N GLY A 225 11.29 1.09 9.20
CA GLY A 225 12.30 0.06 8.93
C GLY A 225 12.26 -1.12 9.90
N TYR A 226 13.41 -1.79 10.06
CA TYR A 226 13.53 -3.00 10.88
C TYR A 226 13.39 -2.77 12.39
N ASN A 227 13.55 -1.52 12.87
CA ASN A 227 13.35 -1.14 14.27
C ASN A 227 11.92 -0.68 14.59
N HIS A 228 11.01 -0.79 13.64
CA HIS A 228 9.62 -0.36 13.76
C HIS A 228 8.87 -1.10 14.86
N CYS A 229 7.98 -0.41 15.56
CA CYS A 229 7.17 -1.00 16.62
C CYS A 229 5.88 -0.22 16.86
N VAL A 230 4.98 -0.81 17.64
CA VAL A 230 3.77 -0.20 18.14
C VAL A 230 3.94 0.12 19.61
N THR A 231 3.64 1.36 20.00
CA THR A 231 3.67 1.81 21.40
C THR A 231 2.31 2.36 21.84
N MET A 232 2.07 2.34 23.14
CA MET A 232 0.83 2.83 23.71
C MET A 232 1.11 3.70 24.95
N GLY A 233 0.34 4.78 25.09
CA GLY A 233 0.25 5.61 26.28
C GLY A 233 -1.19 5.84 26.68
N ARG A 234 -1.45 6.26 27.94
CA ARG A 234 -2.79 6.62 28.41
C ARG A 234 -2.80 7.85 29.31
N SER A 235 -3.92 8.53 29.36
CA SER A 235 -4.16 9.69 30.24
C SER A 235 -5.64 9.77 30.63
N LYS A 236 -5.94 10.41 31.78
CA LYS A 236 -7.31 10.78 32.13
C LYS A 236 -7.79 12.05 31.45
N ASN A 237 -6.90 12.79 30.84
CA ASN A 237 -7.19 14.02 30.13
C ASN A 237 -6.73 13.90 28.68
N VAL A 238 -7.57 14.31 27.73
CA VAL A 238 -7.24 14.23 26.30
C VAL A 238 -5.96 14.99 25.93
N TRP A 239 -5.62 16.03 26.67
CA TRP A 239 -4.39 16.81 26.52
C TRP A 239 -3.17 16.23 27.25
N GLY A 240 -3.34 15.10 27.95
CA GLY A 240 -2.30 14.50 28.76
C GLY A 240 -2.20 15.07 30.19
N PRO A 241 -1.09 14.83 30.90
CA PRO A 241 0.07 14.09 30.44
C PRO A 241 -0.25 12.62 30.19
N TYR A 242 0.31 12.03 29.12
CA TYR A 242 0.21 10.61 28.82
C TYR A 242 1.33 9.84 29.52
N GLU A 243 0.98 8.81 30.26
CA GLU A 243 1.93 7.83 30.77
C GLU A 243 2.13 6.72 29.72
N GLY A 244 3.37 6.41 29.39
CA GLY A 244 3.69 5.27 28.49
C GLY A 244 3.43 3.95 29.19
N ASP A 245 3.00 2.97 28.40
CA ASP A 245 2.90 1.59 28.84
C ASP A 245 4.29 1.09 29.31
N PRO A 246 4.45 0.56 30.53
CA PRO A 246 5.74 0.08 31.02
C PRO A 246 6.29 -1.12 30.24
N MET A 247 5.44 -1.78 29.44
CA MET A 247 5.83 -2.92 28.60
C MET A 247 6.00 -2.56 27.11
N ASN A 248 6.04 -1.25 26.78
CA ASN A 248 6.32 -0.85 25.40
C ASN A 248 7.66 -1.43 24.87
N PRO A 249 7.73 -1.83 23.61
CA PRO A 249 6.67 -1.84 22.61
C PRO A 249 5.67 -2.99 22.80
N ILE A 250 4.39 -2.72 22.46
CA ILE A 250 3.33 -3.74 22.59
C ILE A 250 3.26 -4.72 21.41
N VAL A 251 3.73 -4.30 20.21
CA VAL A 251 3.96 -5.15 19.03
C VAL A 251 5.24 -4.71 18.34
N THR A 252 6.07 -5.65 17.94
CA THR A 252 7.32 -5.40 17.20
C THR A 252 7.80 -6.66 16.49
N SER A 253 8.77 -6.50 15.59
CA SER A 253 9.54 -7.63 15.03
C SER A 253 10.85 -7.87 15.77
N VAL A 254 11.34 -6.86 16.52
CA VAL A 254 12.67 -6.86 17.17
C VAL A 254 12.55 -6.29 18.57
N PRO A 255 12.44 -7.13 19.60
CA PRO A 255 12.35 -6.67 20.98
C PRO A 255 13.69 -6.11 21.48
N GLY A 256 13.61 -5.16 22.42
CA GLY A 256 14.76 -4.72 23.22
C GLY A 256 15.83 -3.89 22.50
N VAL A 257 15.53 -3.36 21.30
CA VAL A 257 16.48 -2.53 20.54
C VAL A 257 16.21 -1.05 20.76
N SER A 258 17.28 -0.27 21.03
CA SER A 258 17.23 1.19 21.04
C SER A 258 17.48 1.74 19.65
N TYR A 259 16.77 2.79 19.29
CA TYR A 259 16.98 3.50 18.03
C TYR A 259 18.11 4.51 18.17
N GLU A 260 19.13 4.38 17.35
CA GLU A 260 20.16 5.39 17.18
C GLU A 260 19.85 6.22 15.94
N ARG A 261 19.31 7.41 16.11
CA ARG A 261 18.92 8.31 15.01
C ARG A 261 20.03 8.64 14.03
N GLN A 262 21.27 8.43 14.40
CA GLN A 262 22.42 8.69 13.54
C GLN A 262 22.60 7.64 12.42
N ASP A 263 21.78 6.60 12.39
CA ASP A 263 21.76 5.66 11.29
C ASP A 263 20.97 6.28 10.11
N PRO A 264 21.65 6.77 9.04
CA PRO A 264 20.97 7.39 7.90
C PRO A 264 20.15 6.37 7.10
N ASP A 265 20.26 5.10 7.43
CA ASP A 265 19.77 3.97 6.65
C ASP A 265 18.82 3.08 7.47
N HIS A 266 17.81 3.69 8.11
CA HIS A 266 16.83 2.97 8.95
C HIS A 266 16.03 1.88 8.19
N LEU A 267 16.00 1.92 6.86
CA LEU A 267 15.44 0.87 6.03
C LEU A 267 16.38 -0.33 5.86
N LYS A 268 17.66 -0.19 6.18
CA LYS A 268 18.65 -1.25 6.05
C LYS A 268 18.62 -2.20 7.26
N PRO A 269 19.14 -3.40 7.11
CA PRO A 269 18.84 -4.55 7.97
C PRO A 269 19.59 -4.60 9.32
N LYS A 270 20.07 -3.49 9.86
CA LYS A 270 20.84 -3.46 11.13
C LYS A 270 20.08 -4.13 12.31
N TYR A 271 18.75 -4.02 12.31
CA TYR A 271 17.90 -4.54 13.38
C TYR A 271 17.07 -5.78 12.96
N TYR A 272 17.50 -6.48 11.91
CA TYR A 272 16.82 -7.68 11.45
C TYR A 272 16.80 -8.78 12.53
N ASN A 273 15.62 -9.36 12.78
CA ASN A 273 15.44 -10.49 13.65
C ASN A 273 15.17 -11.76 12.82
N PRO A 274 16.11 -12.72 12.73
CA PRO A 274 15.91 -13.94 11.92
C PRO A 274 14.80 -14.86 12.46
N ASP A 275 14.42 -14.72 13.73
CA ASP A 275 13.37 -15.53 14.36
C ASP A 275 11.95 -14.96 14.11
N SER A 276 11.83 -13.77 13.51
CA SER A 276 10.55 -13.17 13.13
C SER A 276 10.29 -13.30 11.64
N VAL A 277 9.18 -13.92 11.26
CA VAL A 277 8.74 -13.99 9.85
C VAL A 277 8.26 -12.62 9.37
N LEU A 278 7.54 -11.90 10.22
CA LEU A 278 7.03 -10.57 9.94
C LEU A 278 8.02 -9.53 10.43
N GLN A 279 8.70 -8.87 9.50
CA GLN A 279 9.63 -7.78 9.80
C GLN A 279 8.93 -6.42 9.75
N LYS A 280 9.56 -5.37 10.25
CA LYS A 280 9.09 -3.97 10.18
C LYS A 280 7.71 -3.75 10.82
N SER A 281 7.32 -4.55 11.82
CA SER A 281 5.98 -4.51 12.43
C SER A 281 5.78 -3.23 13.26
N GLY A 282 4.86 -2.38 12.81
CA GLY A 282 4.52 -1.10 13.42
C GLY A 282 3.34 -0.45 12.70
N HIS A 283 3.06 0.83 12.93
CA HIS A 283 1.97 1.59 12.32
C HIS A 283 0.64 0.82 12.44
N ALA A 284 -0.01 0.89 13.60
CA ALA A 284 -1.13 0.04 13.94
C ALA A 284 -2.36 0.81 14.39
N SER A 285 -3.51 0.17 14.24
CA SER A 285 -4.76 0.54 14.88
C SER A 285 -5.51 -0.73 15.31
N TYR A 286 -6.48 -0.60 16.21
CA TYR A 286 -7.20 -1.76 16.73
C TYR A 286 -8.72 -1.54 16.78
N VAL A 287 -9.44 -2.64 16.89
CA VAL A 287 -10.90 -2.66 17.02
C VAL A 287 -11.33 -3.73 18.02
N GLU A 288 -12.44 -3.49 18.72
CA GLU A 288 -13.13 -4.48 19.53
C GLU A 288 -14.31 -5.05 18.72
N THR A 289 -14.40 -6.36 18.61
CA THR A 289 -15.49 -7.03 17.89
C THR A 289 -16.81 -6.96 18.69
N SER A 290 -17.93 -7.33 18.05
CA SER A 290 -19.24 -7.44 18.74
C SER A 290 -19.25 -8.51 19.83
N LEU A 291 -18.29 -9.43 19.83
CA LEU A 291 -18.10 -10.44 20.86
C LEU A 291 -17.08 -10.07 21.93
N GLY A 292 -16.53 -8.84 21.90
CA GLY A 292 -15.55 -8.34 22.85
C GLY A 292 -14.12 -8.87 22.63
N GLU A 293 -13.83 -9.50 21.48
CA GLU A 293 -12.47 -9.83 21.09
C GLU A 293 -11.79 -8.59 20.52
N VAL A 294 -10.50 -8.45 20.76
CA VAL A 294 -9.73 -7.29 20.26
C VAL A 294 -8.74 -7.75 19.21
N TYR A 295 -8.76 -7.08 18.08
CA TYR A 295 -7.81 -7.29 16.99
C TYR A 295 -7.10 -5.99 16.63
N LEU A 296 -5.79 -6.09 16.41
CA LEU A 296 -4.92 -4.99 16.00
C LEU A 296 -4.38 -5.32 14.62
N VAL A 297 -4.53 -4.39 13.68
CA VAL A 297 -3.87 -4.46 12.37
C VAL A 297 -2.62 -3.61 12.38
N HIS A 298 -1.59 -4.06 11.68
CA HIS A 298 -0.31 -3.34 11.62
C HIS A 298 0.40 -3.56 10.28
N LEU A 299 1.28 -2.66 9.94
CA LEU A 299 2.21 -2.80 8.84
C LEU A 299 3.23 -3.90 9.14
N CYS A 300 3.62 -4.66 8.12
CA CYS A 300 4.74 -5.60 8.17
C CYS A 300 5.41 -5.74 6.80
N ALA A 301 6.52 -6.47 6.74
CA ALA A 301 7.20 -6.85 5.51
C ALA A 301 7.85 -8.22 5.64
N ARG A 302 8.07 -8.91 4.50
CA ARG A 302 8.71 -10.22 4.42
C ARG A 302 9.91 -10.19 3.47
N PRO A 303 11.12 -9.89 3.98
CA PRO A 303 12.31 -9.75 3.16
C PRO A 303 12.85 -11.09 2.68
N PHE A 304 13.52 -11.08 1.55
CA PHE A 304 14.40 -12.17 1.12
C PHE A 304 15.69 -12.18 1.96
N ALA A 305 15.95 -13.24 2.71
CA ALA A 305 17.25 -13.43 3.35
C ALA A 305 18.22 -14.19 2.39
N PRO A 306 19.51 -13.88 2.33
CA PRO A 306 20.24 -12.97 3.21
C PRO A 306 20.24 -11.50 2.76
N GLU A 307 19.71 -11.15 1.56
CA GLU A 307 19.76 -9.79 1.00
C GLU A 307 18.89 -8.81 1.79
N LEU A 308 17.90 -9.30 2.52
CA LEU A 308 16.93 -8.58 3.34
C LEU A 308 16.18 -7.50 2.56
N ARG A 309 15.67 -7.88 1.38
CA ARG A 309 14.97 -7.00 0.43
C ARG A 309 13.50 -7.39 0.32
N CYS A 310 12.63 -6.40 0.49
CA CYS A 310 11.16 -6.56 0.55
C CYS A 310 10.52 -6.27 -0.81
N THR A 311 10.60 -7.19 -1.77
CA THR A 311 10.07 -7.02 -3.14
C THR A 311 8.56 -6.79 -3.18
N LEU A 312 7.81 -7.38 -2.26
CA LEU A 312 6.35 -7.19 -2.17
C LEU A 312 5.96 -5.82 -1.60
N GLY A 313 6.93 -5.07 -1.06
CA GLY A 313 6.67 -3.84 -0.34
C GLY A 313 6.20 -4.10 1.10
N ARG A 314 5.47 -3.16 1.67
CA ARG A 314 4.90 -3.25 3.01
C ARG A 314 3.48 -3.79 2.93
N GLU A 315 3.20 -4.80 3.74
CA GLU A 315 1.98 -5.60 3.78
C GLU A 315 1.19 -5.31 5.06
N THR A 316 -0.04 -5.79 5.17
CA THR A 316 -0.86 -5.66 6.38
C THR A 316 -1.02 -7.00 7.07
N ALA A 317 -0.73 -7.03 8.37
CA ALA A 317 -0.96 -8.17 9.25
C ALA A 317 -1.95 -7.84 10.37
N ILE A 318 -2.46 -8.87 11.05
CA ILE A 318 -3.41 -8.76 12.15
C ILE A 318 -2.89 -9.54 13.36
N GLN A 319 -3.13 -9.02 14.57
CA GLN A 319 -2.80 -9.70 15.83
C GLN A 319 -4.02 -9.74 16.75
N LYS A 320 -4.22 -10.85 17.45
CA LYS A 320 -5.23 -10.94 18.51
C LYS A 320 -4.65 -10.33 19.79
N MET A 321 -5.46 -9.46 20.41
CA MET A 321 -5.06 -8.70 21.60
C MET A 321 -6.00 -8.99 22.76
N LYS A 322 -5.58 -8.60 23.96
CA LYS A 322 -6.41 -8.61 25.17
C LYS A 322 -6.15 -7.38 26.03
N TRP A 323 -7.18 -6.90 26.71
CA TRP A 323 -7.04 -5.93 27.79
C TRP A 323 -6.66 -6.64 29.08
N THR A 324 -5.61 -6.18 29.73
CA THR A 324 -5.16 -6.69 31.02
C THR A 324 -5.95 -6.06 32.19
N GLU A 325 -5.85 -6.63 33.39
CA GLU A 325 -6.54 -6.13 34.58
C GLU A 325 -6.08 -4.71 34.97
N ASP A 326 -4.82 -4.38 34.72
CA ASP A 326 -4.25 -3.04 34.95
C ASP A 326 -4.59 -2.03 33.83
N GLY A 327 -5.37 -2.46 32.82
CA GLY A 327 -5.95 -1.61 31.78
C GLY A 327 -5.02 -1.29 30.63
N TRP A 328 -4.06 -2.15 30.32
CA TRP A 328 -3.21 -2.04 29.13
C TRP A 328 -3.60 -3.05 28.05
N LEU A 329 -3.34 -2.73 26.81
CA LEU A 329 -3.53 -3.63 25.68
C LEU A 329 -2.27 -4.46 25.45
N ARG A 330 -2.41 -5.76 25.36
CA ARG A 330 -1.30 -6.73 25.14
C ARG A 330 -1.68 -7.70 24.03
N MET A 331 -0.67 -8.29 23.39
CA MET A 331 -0.90 -9.48 22.57
C MET A 331 -1.51 -10.59 23.43
N TYR A 332 -2.34 -11.41 22.79
CA TYR A 332 -3.15 -12.41 23.51
C TYR A 332 -2.31 -13.43 24.28
N ASP A 333 -1.12 -13.76 23.78
CA ASP A 333 -0.17 -14.73 24.36
C ASP A 333 0.90 -14.11 25.28
N ASP A 334 0.73 -12.83 25.68
CA ASP A 334 1.66 -12.08 26.55
C ASP A 334 3.08 -11.88 25.98
N ASP A 335 3.26 -12.09 24.69
CA ASP A 335 4.47 -11.76 23.93
C ASP A 335 4.31 -10.37 23.29
N ASN A 336 5.33 -9.85 22.61
CA ASN A 336 5.24 -8.63 21.78
C ASN A 336 5.78 -8.83 20.36
N LEU A 337 6.17 -10.04 19.99
CA LEU A 337 6.60 -10.37 18.62
C LEU A 337 5.42 -10.69 17.73
N ALA A 338 5.29 -9.95 16.63
CA ALA A 338 4.23 -10.17 15.65
C ALA A 338 4.21 -11.61 15.13
N LYS A 339 3.03 -12.25 15.14
CA LYS A 339 2.83 -13.66 14.80
C LYS A 339 2.42 -13.86 13.36
N GLU A 340 2.99 -14.88 12.72
CA GLU A 340 2.57 -15.36 11.40
C GLU A 340 1.19 -16.01 11.44
N TYR A 341 0.85 -16.70 12.52
CA TYR A 341 -0.44 -17.36 12.72
C TYR A 341 -1.13 -16.81 13.95
N VAL A 342 -2.39 -16.43 13.80
CA VAL A 342 -3.21 -15.80 14.82
C VAL A 342 -4.54 -16.53 14.91
N GLU A 343 -5.02 -16.79 16.12
CA GLU A 343 -6.33 -17.41 16.35
C GLU A 343 -7.45 -16.62 15.67
N GLU A 344 -8.34 -17.31 14.94
CA GLU A 344 -9.51 -16.72 14.30
C GLU A 344 -10.48 -16.12 15.32
N SER A 345 -11.30 -15.20 14.83
CA SER A 345 -12.39 -14.65 15.63
C SER A 345 -13.52 -15.69 15.78
N ARG A 346 -14.30 -15.55 16.84
CA ARG A 346 -15.49 -16.35 17.09
C ARG A 346 -16.74 -15.80 16.37
N LEU A 347 -16.57 -14.77 15.54
CA LEU A 347 -17.64 -14.24 14.72
C LEU A 347 -18.10 -15.31 13.70
N PRO A 348 -19.36 -15.28 13.29
CA PRO A 348 -19.83 -16.20 12.24
C PRO A 348 -19.06 -16.03 10.94
N GLU A 349 -18.64 -17.14 10.33
CA GLU A 349 -17.93 -17.13 9.05
C GLU A 349 -18.71 -16.36 7.97
N TYR A 350 -18.01 -15.47 7.27
CA TYR A 350 -18.55 -14.64 6.20
C TYR A 350 -17.65 -14.73 4.95
N PRO A 351 -17.90 -15.70 4.06
CA PRO A 351 -17.14 -15.83 2.83
C PRO A 351 -17.30 -14.62 1.93
N VAL A 352 -16.20 -14.15 1.37
CA VAL A 352 -16.14 -12.98 0.49
C VAL A 352 -15.61 -13.32 -0.91
N PRO A 353 -16.00 -12.55 -1.95
CA PRO A 353 -15.44 -12.71 -3.28
C PRO A 353 -13.93 -12.53 -3.30
N GLN A 354 -13.24 -13.39 -4.03
CA GLN A 354 -11.80 -13.25 -4.25
C GLN A 354 -11.53 -12.50 -5.55
N ILE A 355 -10.44 -11.74 -5.58
CA ILE A 355 -9.98 -11.08 -6.81
C ILE A 355 -9.67 -12.16 -7.85
N PRO A 356 -10.27 -12.10 -9.06
CA PRO A 356 -10.07 -13.14 -10.06
C PRO A 356 -8.61 -13.19 -10.54
N SER A 357 -8.12 -14.41 -10.76
CA SER A 357 -6.80 -14.62 -11.35
C SER A 357 -6.79 -14.41 -12.87
N PHE A 358 -7.94 -14.48 -13.51
CA PHE A 358 -8.13 -14.30 -14.94
C PHE A 358 -9.23 -13.24 -15.16
N ASP A 359 -8.93 -12.25 -15.99
CA ASP A 359 -9.85 -11.20 -16.40
C ASP A 359 -9.87 -11.16 -17.93
N ASP A 360 -11.01 -11.47 -18.53
CA ASP A 360 -11.26 -11.47 -19.96
C ASP A 360 -11.76 -10.13 -20.49
N PHE A 361 -11.92 -9.14 -19.59
CA PHE A 361 -12.43 -7.81 -19.91
C PHE A 361 -13.83 -7.79 -20.54
N ASP A 362 -14.64 -8.83 -20.32
CA ASP A 362 -16.04 -8.90 -20.78
C ASP A 362 -17.00 -8.07 -19.91
N GLY A 363 -16.52 -7.53 -18.78
CA GLY A 363 -17.28 -6.70 -17.87
C GLY A 363 -17.62 -5.31 -18.45
N GLU A 364 -18.64 -4.66 -17.88
CA GLU A 364 -19.01 -3.29 -18.25
C GLU A 364 -18.02 -2.23 -17.70
N GLU A 365 -17.23 -2.58 -16.70
CA GLU A 365 -16.26 -1.71 -16.03
C GLU A 365 -14.98 -2.47 -15.71
N LEU A 366 -13.88 -1.75 -15.58
CA LEU A 366 -12.63 -2.30 -15.07
C LEU A 366 -12.80 -2.79 -13.64
N GLY A 367 -12.20 -3.94 -13.33
CA GLY A 367 -12.14 -4.44 -11.97
C GLY A 367 -11.46 -3.43 -11.02
N ASN A 368 -11.97 -3.34 -9.79
CA ASN A 368 -11.45 -2.42 -8.77
C ASN A 368 -10.04 -2.77 -8.25
N TRP A 369 -9.46 -3.89 -8.70
CA TRP A 369 -8.10 -4.35 -8.40
C TRP A 369 -7.03 -3.82 -9.35
N TYR A 370 -7.40 -2.97 -10.34
CA TYR A 370 -6.46 -2.32 -11.23
C TYR A 370 -6.10 -0.93 -10.74
N TYR A 371 -4.82 -0.62 -10.85
CA TYR A 371 -4.23 0.65 -10.44
C TYR A 371 -3.43 1.28 -11.58
N ALA A 372 -3.32 2.59 -11.55
CA ALA A 372 -2.43 3.35 -12.43
C ALA A 372 -1.67 4.43 -11.65
N PRO A 373 -0.44 4.76 -12.03
CA PRO A 373 0.29 5.82 -11.34
C PRO A 373 -0.30 7.20 -11.68
N ARG A 374 -0.68 7.96 -10.65
CA ARG A 374 -1.07 9.39 -10.62
C ARG A 374 -2.37 9.79 -11.31
N ILE A 375 -2.94 8.94 -12.15
CA ILE A 375 -4.21 9.19 -12.84
C ILE A 375 -5.12 7.97 -12.73
N MET A 376 -6.42 8.19 -12.82
CA MET A 376 -7.38 7.09 -12.83
C MET A 376 -7.19 6.19 -14.06
N PRO A 377 -7.26 4.86 -13.92
CA PRO A 377 -7.17 3.92 -15.05
C PRO A 377 -8.13 4.25 -16.19
N GLN A 378 -9.35 4.67 -15.88
CA GLN A 378 -10.39 5.04 -16.85
C GLN A 378 -10.03 6.23 -17.75
N ARG A 379 -8.99 7.00 -17.42
CA ARG A 379 -8.49 8.08 -18.29
C ARG A 379 -7.85 7.55 -19.58
N PHE A 380 -7.41 6.29 -19.60
CA PHE A 380 -6.70 5.70 -20.75
C PHE A 380 -7.08 4.25 -21.06
N ALA A 381 -7.71 3.53 -20.14
CA ALA A 381 -8.14 2.14 -20.31
C ALA A 381 -9.67 2.06 -20.42
N ASP A 382 -10.16 1.40 -21.47
CA ASP A 382 -11.57 1.35 -21.82
C ASP A 382 -11.95 -0.07 -22.27
N VAL A 383 -12.82 -0.74 -21.50
CA VAL A 383 -13.36 -2.07 -21.80
C VAL A 383 -14.57 -2.01 -22.76
N LYS A 384 -15.18 -0.83 -22.93
CA LYS A 384 -16.35 -0.63 -23.81
C LYS A 384 -15.96 -0.33 -25.25
N ALA A 385 -14.73 0.17 -25.48
CA ALA A 385 -14.25 0.51 -26.82
C ALA A 385 -14.18 -0.69 -27.76
N ARG A 386 -13.96 -1.90 -27.21
CA ARG A 386 -13.96 -3.18 -27.91
C ARG A 386 -14.36 -4.28 -26.92
N PRO A 387 -15.58 -4.83 -26.99
CA PRO A 387 -16.02 -5.91 -26.11
C PRO A 387 -15.05 -7.10 -26.12
N GLY A 388 -14.77 -7.67 -24.94
CA GLY A 388 -13.79 -8.74 -24.74
C GLY A 388 -12.33 -8.28 -24.77
N TYR A 389 -12.08 -7.00 -24.68
CA TYR A 389 -10.74 -6.42 -24.64
C TYR A 389 -10.69 -5.21 -23.72
N VAL A 390 -9.56 -4.99 -23.06
CA VAL A 390 -9.24 -3.66 -22.59
C VAL A 390 -8.42 -2.90 -23.64
N ARG A 391 -8.94 -1.77 -24.10
CA ARG A 391 -8.20 -0.84 -24.96
C ARG A 391 -7.40 0.12 -24.13
N ILE A 392 -6.08 0.10 -24.25
CA ILE A 392 -5.18 1.01 -23.56
C ILE A 392 -4.63 2.04 -24.54
N ARG A 393 -5.05 3.29 -24.38
CA ARG A 393 -4.55 4.42 -25.15
C ARG A 393 -3.15 4.79 -24.67
N GLY A 394 -2.20 4.90 -25.59
CA GLY A 394 -0.83 5.32 -25.31
C GLY A 394 -0.75 6.78 -24.92
N GLN A 395 0.05 7.06 -23.92
CA GLN A 395 0.37 8.39 -23.43
C GLN A 395 1.89 8.56 -23.33
N GLU A 396 2.37 9.27 -22.32
CA GLU A 396 3.77 9.62 -22.10
C GLU A 396 4.67 8.38 -21.82
N SER A 397 5.95 8.62 -21.65
CA SER A 397 6.91 7.56 -21.32
C SER A 397 6.67 7.01 -19.91
N ARG A 398 7.07 5.75 -19.64
CA ARG A 398 6.91 5.10 -18.32
C ARG A 398 7.68 5.77 -17.19
N THR A 399 8.61 6.67 -17.52
CA THR A 399 9.35 7.49 -16.55
C THR A 399 8.66 8.82 -16.22
N SER A 400 7.59 9.16 -16.93
CA SER A 400 6.86 10.42 -16.69
C SER A 400 6.18 10.43 -15.32
N LEU A 401 6.10 11.61 -14.74
CA LEU A 401 5.35 11.88 -13.51
C LEU A 401 3.94 12.44 -13.78
N ASN A 402 3.49 12.46 -15.03
CA ASN A 402 2.17 13.00 -15.38
C ASN A 402 1.20 11.89 -15.82
N LYS A 403 1.09 11.68 -17.13
CA LYS A 403 0.09 10.79 -17.73
C LYS A 403 0.77 9.56 -18.30
N VAL A 404 0.78 8.48 -17.53
CA VAL A 404 1.40 7.21 -17.92
C VAL A 404 0.33 6.14 -18.02
N SER A 405 0.24 5.47 -19.18
CA SER A 405 -0.69 4.36 -19.35
C SER A 405 -0.03 3.06 -18.89
N ILE A 406 -0.16 2.80 -17.60
CA ILE A 406 0.17 1.54 -16.93
C ILE A 406 -1.09 1.10 -16.19
N LEU A 407 -1.69 -0.02 -16.61
CA LEU A 407 -2.81 -0.69 -15.96
C LEU A 407 -2.26 -1.89 -15.21
N ALA A 408 -2.15 -1.84 -13.90
CA ALA A 408 -1.38 -2.81 -13.13
C ALA A 408 -2.12 -3.36 -11.92
N ARG A 409 -1.67 -4.52 -11.45
CA ARG A 409 -2.07 -5.18 -10.19
C ARG A 409 -0.88 -5.22 -9.26
N LYS A 410 -1.14 -5.18 -7.96
CA LYS A 410 -0.12 -5.38 -6.92
C LYS A 410 0.51 -6.76 -7.06
N LEU A 411 1.84 -6.84 -6.94
CA LEU A 411 2.52 -8.13 -6.81
C LEU A 411 2.26 -8.68 -5.41
N THR A 412 1.52 -9.78 -5.31
CA THR A 412 1.08 -10.37 -4.03
C THR A 412 1.83 -11.63 -3.65
N SER A 413 2.67 -12.14 -4.55
CA SER A 413 3.50 -13.32 -4.34
C SER A 413 4.83 -13.19 -5.07
N VAL A 414 5.88 -13.70 -4.47
CA VAL A 414 7.19 -13.85 -5.14
C VAL A 414 7.27 -15.08 -6.05
N TYR A 415 6.19 -15.84 -6.13
CA TYR A 415 5.95 -16.89 -7.11
C TYR A 415 4.67 -16.53 -7.84
N ALA A 416 4.82 -15.92 -9.01
CA ALA A 416 3.71 -15.39 -9.79
C ALA A 416 3.97 -15.50 -11.29
N ARG A 417 2.90 -15.51 -12.04
CA ARG A 417 2.94 -15.43 -13.51
C ARG A 417 1.87 -14.47 -14.00
N ALA A 418 2.26 -13.56 -14.89
CA ALA A 418 1.34 -12.70 -15.59
C ALA A 418 1.37 -13.02 -17.08
N THR A 419 0.20 -13.25 -17.69
CA THR A 419 0.06 -13.57 -19.12
C THR A 419 -1.01 -12.68 -19.73
N THR A 420 -0.80 -12.23 -20.97
CA THR A 420 -1.77 -11.49 -21.76
C THR A 420 -1.62 -11.80 -23.24
N LYS A 421 -2.70 -11.60 -24.02
CA LYS A 421 -2.67 -11.57 -25.48
C LYS A 421 -2.89 -10.14 -25.94
N MET A 422 -2.02 -9.63 -26.79
CA MET A 422 -1.99 -8.23 -27.19
C MET A 422 -2.10 -8.09 -28.72
N GLU A 423 -2.99 -7.22 -29.17
CA GLU A 423 -3.06 -6.71 -30.53
C GLU A 423 -2.50 -5.28 -30.56
N PHE A 424 -1.40 -5.09 -31.28
CA PHE A 424 -0.75 -3.78 -31.37
C PHE A 424 0.08 -3.68 -32.65
N LYS A 425 -0.14 -2.61 -33.41
CA LYS A 425 0.60 -2.30 -34.64
C LYS A 425 1.29 -0.94 -34.50
N PRO A 426 2.56 -0.88 -34.08
CA PRO A 426 3.29 0.35 -33.94
C PRO A 426 3.67 0.94 -35.29
N GLU A 427 3.52 2.24 -35.49
CA GLU A 427 3.88 2.94 -36.73
C GLU A 427 5.26 3.61 -36.63
N THR A 428 5.68 3.94 -35.42
CA THR A 428 6.97 4.58 -35.14
C THR A 428 7.62 4.01 -33.88
N HIS A 429 8.91 4.29 -33.69
CA HIS A 429 9.63 3.95 -32.44
C HIS A 429 9.09 4.67 -31.19
N GLN A 430 8.22 5.68 -31.37
CA GLN A 430 7.56 6.38 -30.28
C GLN A 430 6.32 5.63 -29.76
N HIS A 431 5.81 4.66 -30.56
CA HIS A 431 4.72 3.79 -30.17
C HIS A 431 5.26 2.51 -29.56
N SER A 432 4.77 2.13 -28.39
CA SER A 432 5.13 0.85 -27.78
C SER A 432 4.05 0.37 -26.80
N ALA A 433 3.79 -0.93 -26.78
CA ALA A 433 2.88 -1.56 -25.84
C ALA A 433 3.44 -2.91 -25.37
N GLY A 434 3.00 -3.39 -24.20
CA GLY A 434 3.46 -4.67 -23.68
C GLY A 434 3.20 -4.90 -22.19
N LEU A 435 4.03 -5.77 -21.61
CA LEU A 435 3.93 -6.23 -20.24
C LEU A 435 5.07 -5.64 -19.38
N ILE A 436 4.76 -5.16 -18.18
CA ILE A 436 5.72 -4.47 -17.31
C ILE A 436 5.72 -5.05 -15.90
N MET A 437 6.91 -5.16 -15.31
CA MET A 437 7.14 -5.25 -13.88
C MET A 437 7.66 -3.89 -13.41
N TYR A 438 6.93 -3.24 -12.52
CA TYR A 438 7.12 -1.83 -12.18
C TYR A 438 7.19 -1.65 -10.66
N TYR A 439 8.24 -1.00 -10.20
CA TYR A 439 8.37 -0.58 -8.80
C TYR A 439 8.13 0.93 -8.67
N ASP A 440 8.86 1.72 -9.44
CA ASP A 440 8.71 3.17 -9.56
C ASP A 440 9.09 3.66 -10.97
N ASN A 441 8.99 4.97 -11.22
CA ASN A 441 9.30 5.55 -12.51
C ASN A 441 10.79 5.49 -12.89
N MET A 442 11.67 5.08 -11.97
CA MET A 442 13.11 4.92 -12.16
C MET A 442 13.57 3.45 -12.06
N ASN A 443 12.64 2.53 -11.75
CA ASN A 443 12.91 1.10 -11.59
C ASN A 443 11.76 0.26 -12.18
N TYR A 444 11.98 -0.28 -13.38
CA TYR A 444 11.04 -1.19 -14.03
C TYR A 444 11.71 -2.03 -15.11
N ILE A 445 11.09 -3.15 -15.48
CA ILE A 445 11.44 -3.97 -16.63
C ILE A 445 10.20 -4.10 -17.51
N ASN A 446 10.31 -3.76 -18.79
CA ASN A 446 9.20 -3.75 -19.72
C ASN A 446 9.54 -4.54 -20.99
N LEU A 447 8.87 -5.66 -21.22
CA LEU A 447 8.81 -6.32 -22.52
C LEU A 447 7.80 -5.56 -23.37
N ARG A 448 8.26 -5.01 -24.50
CA ARG A 448 7.45 -4.19 -25.39
C ARG A 448 7.49 -4.66 -26.84
N LYS A 449 6.39 -4.49 -27.57
CA LYS A 449 6.34 -4.43 -29.03
C LYS A 449 6.45 -2.96 -29.46
N TYR A 450 7.28 -2.66 -30.47
CA TYR A 450 7.50 -1.32 -31.01
C TYR A 450 7.95 -1.41 -32.47
N TYR A 451 7.93 -0.29 -33.21
CA TYR A 451 8.52 -0.23 -34.54
C TYR A 451 10.04 -0.02 -34.46
N SER A 452 10.81 -0.95 -35.00
CA SER A 452 12.26 -0.85 -35.06
C SER A 452 12.71 -0.26 -36.39
N GLN A 453 13.23 0.96 -36.38
CA GLN A 453 13.80 1.60 -37.56
C GLN A 453 14.99 0.82 -38.13
N THR A 454 15.78 0.17 -37.27
CA THR A 454 16.93 -0.65 -37.68
C THR A 454 16.52 -1.88 -38.45
N LEU A 455 15.39 -2.51 -38.06
CA LEU A 455 14.87 -3.71 -38.72
C LEU A 455 13.85 -3.37 -39.83
N GLY A 456 13.36 -2.12 -39.88
CA GLY A 456 12.32 -1.69 -40.81
C GLY A 456 10.94 -2.29 -40.57
N GLN A 457 10.69 -2.86 -39.36
CA GLN A 457 9.45 -3.56 -39.03
C GLN A 457 9.20 -3.58 -37.52
N SER A 458 8.06 -4.13 -37.12
CA SER A 458 7.72 -4.38 -35.73
C SER A 458 8.70 -5.35 -35.07
N ALA A 459 9.04 -5.08 -33.82
CA ALA A 459 9.97 -5.90 -33.04
C ALA A 459 9.56 -5.94 -31.57
N LEU A 460 9.93 -7.02 -30.89
CA LEU A 460 9.99 -7.07 -29.42
C LEU A 460 11.34 -6.55 -28.93
N SER A 461 11.36 -5.93 -27.79
CA SER A 461 12.60 -5.68 -27.01
C SER A 461 12.27 -5.47 -25.53
N ILE A 462 13.29 -5.62 -24.68
CA ILE A 462 13.17 -5.32 -23.25
C ILE A 462 13.89 -4.01 -22.95
N ILE A 463 13.17 -3.14 -22.25
CA ILE A 463 13.73 -1.98 -21.56
C ILE A 463 13.88 -2.33 -20.10
N HIS A 464 15.09 -2.19 -19.59
CA HIS A 464 15.41 -2.29 -18.17
C HIS A 464 15.83 -0.90 -17.66
N LEU A 465 15.08 -0.38 -16.71
CA LEU A 465 15.41 0.84 -15.98
C LEU A 465 15.77 0.46 -14.56
N GLU A 466 16.97 0.75 -14.14
CA GLU A 466 17.51 0.43 -12.82
C GLU A 466 18.13 1.68 -12.20
N ASN A 467 17.54 2.20 -11.14
CA ASN A 467 17.95 3.43 -10.46
C ASN A 467 18.24 4.59 -11.43
N GLY A 468 17.33 4.80 -12.38
CA GLY A 468 17.41 5.85 -13.39
C GLY A 468 18.30 5.53 -14.58
N THR A 469 19.05 4.44 -14.56
CA THR A 469 19.88 4.01 -15.69
C THR A 469 19.07 3.14 -16.64
N LYS A 470 18.77 3.67 -17.84
CA LYS A 470 18.01 2.96 -18.87
C LYS A 470 18.91 2.13 -19.75
N THR A 471 18.58 0.86 -19.90
CA THR A 471 19.21 -0.07 -20.84
C THR A 471 18.16 -0.66 -21.76
N GLU A 472 18.34 -0.57 -23.08
CA GLU A 472 17.63 -1.40 -24.04
C GLU A 472 18.47 -2.66 -24.28
N LEU A 473 17.91 -3.83 -23.97
CA LEU A 473 18.62 -5.10 -24.13
C LEU A 473 18.60 -5.51 -25.59
N LEU A 474 19.63 -5.11 -26.35
CA LEU A 474 19.71 -5.30 -27.81
C LEU A 474 19.64 -6.77 -28.24
N ASN A 475 20.09 -7.70 -27.43
CA ASN A 475 19.97 -9.14 -27.63
C ASN A 475 18.53 -9.65 -27.53
N THR A 476 17.59 -8.84 -27.05
CA THR A 476 16.15 -9.14 -27.03
C THR A 476 15.39 -8.50 -28.19
N ARG A 477 16.06 -7.82 -29.10
CA ARG A 477 15.44 -7.21 -30.28
C ARG A 477 15.14 -8.29 -31.32
N ILE A 478 13.90 -8.76 -31.32
CA ILE A 478 13.40 -9.83 -32.16
C ILE A 478 12.36 -9.27 -33.14
N PRO A 479 12.52 -9.42 -34.48
CA PRO A 479 11.48 -9.02 -35.42
C PRO A 479 10.22 -9.87 -35.21
N VAL A 480 9.06 -9.23 -35.25
CA VAL A 480 7.76 -9.90 -35.14
C VAL A 480 6.77 -9.34 -36.14
N GLU A 481 5.81 -10.16 -36.53
CA GLU A 481 4.71 -9.79 -37.40
C GLU A 481 3.70 -8.89 -36.71
N ASP A 482 2.90 -8.16 -37.49
CA ASP A 482 1.80 -7.32 -36.96
C ASP A 482 0.51 -8.15 -36.78
N VAL A 483 0.64 -9.27 -36.09
CA VAL A 483 -0.44 -10.15 -35.64
C VAL A 483 -0.56 -10.12 -34.11
N PRO A 484 -1.64 -10.65 -33.55
CA PRO A 484 -1.76 -10.82 -32.09
C PRO A 484 -0.61 -11.64 -31.52
N ILE A 485 -0.09 -11.27 -30.38
CA ILE A 485 0.99 -11.97 -29.68
C ILE A 485 0.66 -12.15 -28.20
N TYR A 486 1.15 -13.24 -27.65
CA TYR A 486 1.08 -13.50 -26.21
C TYR A 486 2.38 -13.08 -25.55
N LEU A 487 2.25 -12.40 -24.41
CA LEU A 487 3.37 -11.98 -23.57
C LEU A 487 3.19 -12.58 -22.17
N ARG A 488 4.29 -13.06 -21.60
CA ARG A 488 4.31 -13.66 -20.27
C ARG A 488 5.49 -13.16 -19.46
N LEU A 489 5.22 -12.81 -18.19
CA LEU A 489 6.22 -12.56 -17.16
C LEU A 489 6.13 -13.69 -16.13
N ASN A 490 7.26 -14.33 -15.86
CA ASN A 490 7.41 -15.31 -14.78
C ASN A 490 8.24 -14.70 -13.66
N ILE A 491 7.81 -14.92 -12.42
CA ILE A 491 8.51 -14.53 -11.19
C ILE A 491 8.66 -15.78 -10.33
N GLU A 492 9.90 -16.16 -10.04
CA GLU A 492 10.24 -17.31 -9.22
C GLU A 492 11.27 -16.92 -8.13
N GLY A 493 10.75 -16.45 -6.99
CA GLY A 493 11.57 -15.97 -5.91
C GLY A 493 12.44 -14.79 -6.34
N ARG A 494 13.76 -14.99 -6.36
CA ARG A 494 14.75 -13.95 -6.71
C ARG A 494 14.91 -13.72 -8.22
N LYS A 495 14.21 -14.43 -9.06
CA LYS A 495 14.38 -14.38 -10.51
C LYS A 495 13.08 -14.07 -11.21
N SER A 496 13.16 -13.23 -12.24
CA SER A 496 12.07 -13.01 -13.18
C SER A 496 12.58 -13.05 -14.61
N TRP A 497 11.73 -13.43 -15.54
CA TRP A 497 12.03 -13.44 -16.98
C TRP A 497 10.76 -13.28 -17.79
N PHE A 498 10.90 -12.87 -19.05
CA PHE A 498 9.81 -12.77 -19.98
C PHE A 498 9.83 -13.89 -21.02
N GLU A 499 8.65 -14.19 -21.54
CA GLU A 499 8.41 -15.09 -22.65
C GLU A 499 7.40 -14.47 -23.60
N TRP A 500 7.38 -14.93 -24.83
CA TRP A 500 6.40 -14.53 -25.82
C TRP A 500 6.01 -15.70 -26.70
N SER A 501 4.83 -15.62 -27.37
CA SER A 501 4.31 -16.65 -28.24
C SER A 501 3.37 -16.06 -29.30
N TYR A 502 3.21 -16.72 -30.45
CA TYR A 502 2.16 -16.41 -31.42
C TYR A 502 0.87 -17.19 -31.16
N ASP A 503 0.94 -18.41 -30.64
CA ASP A 503 -0.18 -19.34 -30.47
C ASP A 503 -0.70 -19.44 -29.02
N GLY A 504 0.03 -18.90 -28.04
CA GLY A 504 -0.29 -19.01 -26.63
C GLY A 504 0.06 -20.37 -26.00
N GLU A 505 0.62 -21.30 -26.77
CA GLU A 505 1.01 -22.64 -26.33
C GLU A 505 2.55 -22.76 -26.27
N GLN A 506 3.24 -22.39 -27.35
CA GLN A 506 4.69 -22.46 -27.45
C GLN A 506 5.34 -21.13 -27.11
N PHE A 507 5.76 -20.99 -25.83
CA PHE A 507 6.43 -19.80 -25.36
C PHE A 507 7.95 -19.86 -25.54
N VAL A 508 8.50 -18.78 -26.06
CA VAL A 508 9.94 -18.57 -26.23
C VAL A 508 10.43 -17.54 -25.24
N LYS A 509 11.45 -17.91 -24.47
CA LYS A 509 12.08 -17.00 -23.51
C LYS A 509 12.75 -15.82 -24.22
N ILE A 510 12.51 -14.62 -23.71
CA ILE A 510 13.10 -13.37 -24.18
C ILE A 510 13.67 -12.57 -23.01
N GLY A 511 14.99 -12.56 -22.88
CA GLY A 511 15.70 -11.86 -21.80
C GLY A 511 15.53 -12.45 -20.40
N GLY A 512 16.34 -11.98 -19.48
CA GLY A 512 16.45 -12.47 -18.11
C GLY A 512 17.41 -13.66 -17.96
N PRO A 513 17.56 -14.23 -16.74
CA PRO A 513 16.82 -13.85 -15.54
C PRO A 513 17.24 -12.48 -15.01
N PHE A 514 16.25 -11.72 -14.52
CA PHE A 514 16.45 -10.46 -13.81
C PHE A 514 16.39 -10.72 -12.31
N ASP A 515 17.12 -9.93 -11.54
CA ASP A 515 17.11 -10.00 -10.08
C ASP A 515 15.86 -9.28 -9.52
N THR A 516 14.86 -10.06 -9.13
CA THR A 516 13.59 -9.58 -8.58
C THR A 516 13.77 -8.83 -7.26
N THR A 517 14.81 -9.15 -6.47
CA THR A 517 15.07 -8.51 -5.19
C THR A 517 15.45 -7.03 -5.31
N LYS A 518 15.85 -6.59 -6.50
CA LYS A 518 16.16 -5.19 -6.79
C LYS A 518 14.92 -4.29 -6.83
N PHE A 519 13.72 -4.86 -6.86
CA PHE A 519 12.46 -4.13 -6.73
C PHE A 519 12.07 -4.07 -5.26
N SER A 520 12.75 -3.23 -4.48
CA SER A 520 12.57 -3.13 -3.04
C SER A 520 13.07 -1.80 -2.49
N ASP A 521 12.55 -1.40 -1.34
CA ASP A 521 12.94 -0.20 -0.59
C ASP A 521 14.45 -0.18 -0.30
N GLU A 522 15.01 -1.35 0.00
CA GLU A 522 16.42 -1.50 0.39
C GLU A 522 17.38 -1.35 -0.79
N TYR A 523 16.89 -1.41 -2.03
CA TYR A 523 17.72 -1.28 -3.23
C TYR A 523 17.45 -0.01 -4.02
N CYS A 524 16.16 0.36 -4.20
CA CYS A 524 15.75 1.49 -5.01
C CYS A 524 16.08 2.81 -4.32
N LYS A 525 16.51 3.82 -5.10
CA LYS A 525 16.99 5.11 -4.58
C LYS A 525 15.93 6.21 -4.63
N TYR A 526 14.84 6.02 -5.38
CA TYR A 526 13.89 7.07 -5.72
C TYR A 526 12.47 6.81 -5.25
N GLY A 527 12.14 5.58 -4.89
CA GLY A 527 10.81 5.14 -4.51
C GLY A 527 10.82 4.34 -3.22
N GLU A 528 11.35 4.90 -2.13
CA GLU A 528 11.21 4.28 -0.82
C GLU A 528 9.74 4.13 -0.45
N PHE A 529 9.39 3.09 0.31
CA PHE A 529 8.06 2.84 0.87
C PHE A 529 6.98 2.34 -0.11
N THR A 530 7.27 2.14 -1.39
CA THR A 530 6.32 1.58 -2.37
C THR A 530 6.41 0.04 -2.46
N GLY A 531 5.80 -0.57 -3.46
CA GLY A 531 5.85 -2.01 -3.73
C GLY A 531 5.82 -2.29 -5.22
N THR A 532 6.05 -3.55 -5.57
CA THR A 532 6.09 -3.99 -6.98
C THR A 532 4.68 -4.20 -7.53
N PHE A 533 4.49 -3.78 -8.78
CA PHE A 533 3.28 -4.00 -9.57
C PHE A 533 3.61 -4.71 -10.87
N VAL A 534 2.63 -5.44 -11.39
CA VAL A 534 2.71 -6.13 -12.69
C VAL A 534 1.52 -5.72 -13.53
N GLY A 535 1.74 -5.35 -14.81
CA GLY A 535 0.63 -4.85 -15.60
C GLY A 535 0.89 -4.65 -17.08
N LEU A 536 -0.14 -4.14 -17.74
CA LEU A 536 -0.22 -3.80 -19.15
C LEU A 536 0.19 -2.34 -19.35
N THR A 537 0.86 -2.05 -20.47
CA THR A 537 1.28 -0.67 -20.73
C THR A 537 1.25 -0.34 -22.21
N CYS A 538 0.91 0.93 -22.50
CA CYS A 538 0.97 1.49 -23.85
C CYS A 538 1.59 2.90 -23.80
N ALA A 539 2.34 3.28 -24.81
CA ALA A 539 2.85 4.64 -24.98
C ALA A 539 2.72 5.10 -26.44
N ASP A 540 2.26 6.31 -26.60
CA ASP A 540 2.33 7.14 -27.81
C ASP A 540 2.85 8.51 -27.40
N ARG A 541 4.13 8.73 -27.58
CA ARG A 541 4.80 9.98 -27.14
C ARG A 541 4.66 11.13 -28.16
N VAL A 542 3.78 10.98 -29.14
CA VAL A 542 3.59 12.00 -30.19
C VAL A 542 2.20 12.64 -30.12
N LEU A 543 1.17 11.84 -30.32
CA LEU A 543 -0.21 12.34 -30.44
C LEU A 543 -1.11 11.91 -29.27
N HIS A 544 -0.70 10.95 -28.45
CA HIS A 544 -1.50 10.31 -27.41
C HIS A 544 -2.82 9.72 -27.94
N LYS A 545 -2.81 9.17 -29.16
CA LYS A 545 -3.99 8.62 -29.85
C LYS A 545 -3.86 7.14 -30.19
N HIS A 546 -2.62 6.66 -30.38
CA HIS A 546 -2.37 5.25 -30.67
C HIS A 546 -2.72 4.38 -29.47
N TYR A 547 -3.19 3.17 -29.70
CA TYR A 547 -3.66 2.27 -28.64
C TYR A 547 -3.23 0.82 -28.88
N ALA A 548 -3.26 0.04 -27.82
CA ALA A 548 -3.15 -1.41 -27.85
C ALA A 548 -4.42 -2.03 -27.25
N ASP A 549 -4.88 -3.13 -27.83
CA ASP A 549 -5.97 -3.95 -27.31
C ASP A 549 -5.40 -5.21 -26.66
N PHE A 550 -5.83 -5.49 -25.42
CA PHE A 550 -5.44 -6.66 -24.68
C PHE A 550 -6.69 -7.53 -24.44
N ASP A 551 -6.64 -8.79 -24.88
CA ASP A 551 -7.75 -9.76 -24.86
C ASP A 551 -8.07 -10.22 -23.44
N PHE A 552 -7.04 -10.48 -22.64
CA PHE A 552 -7.18 -10.88 -21.25
C PHE A 552 -5.95 -10.48 -20.43
N PHE A 553 -6.10 -10.54 -19.12
CA PHE A 553 -4.98 -10.48 -18.17
C PHE A 553 -5.10 -11.60 -17.15
N GLU A 554 -4.23 -12.60 -17.25
CA GLU A 554 -4.08 -13.67 -16.26
C GLU A 554 -2.97 -13.28 -15.27
N TYR A 555 -3.25 -13.42 -13.98
CA TYR A 555 -2.29 -13.23 -12.90
C TYR A 555 -2.47 -14.32 -11.85
N VAL A 556 -1.54 -15.28 -11.78
CA VAL A 556 -1.56 -16.46 -10.93
C VAL A 556 -0.31 -16.59 -10.07
#